data_8ef26bb2d280508aec42b4a627e91310
#
_entry.id   8ef26bb2d280508aec42b4a627e91310
#
_cell.length_a   1.000
_cell.length_b   1.000
_cell.length_c   1.000
_cell.angle_alpha   90.00
_cell.angle_beta   90.00
_cell.angle_gamma   90.00
#
_symmetry.space_group_name_H-M   'P 1'
#
loop_
_entity.id
_entity.type
_entity.pdbx_description
1 polymer ?
#
loop_
_entity_poly.entity_id
_entity_poly.type
_entity_poly.pdbx_seq_one_letter_code
_entity_poly.pdbx_strand_id
1 'polypeptide(L)'
;MGACTMGMLRALPFVLFMGVAAVAQSPTYGVGRTPSAEEIRAWDISIGPTGAELPPGRGTAKDGAQLYVQKGCAGCHGKTGTEGPAPPLIGKADPKTDPWERGRILPIRAPFATTVWDFINRGMPLGREGTLTADEVYALTAFLLYKNDVIKSEDEVMDAQSLPKVKMPIGDNFASLPEWKPRTRRLRGYPY
;
A
#
# COMPACT_ATOMS: atom_id res chain seq x y z
N MET A 1 86.41 19.56 -34.02
CA MET A 1 85.81 18.19 -34.29
C MET A 1 84.83 17.97 -33.15
N GLY A 2 83.59 18.21 -33.40
CA GLY A 2 82.52 18.01 -32.42
C GLY A 2 81.32 17.39 -33.07
N ALA A 3 81.04 16.16 -32.71
CA ALA A 3 79.93 15.39 -33.23
C ALA A 3 78.63 15.81 -32.57
N CYS A 4 77.63 16.16 -33.40
CA CYS A 4 76.31 16.53 -33.01
C CYS A 4 75.45 15.24 -32.92
N THR A 5 75.04 14.82 -31.74
CA THR A 5 74.13 13.71 -31.55
C THR A 5 72.69 14.23 -31.52
N MET A 6 71.97 13.88 -32.59
CA MET A 6 70.53 14.18 -32.77
C MET A 6 69.72 13.23 -31.88
N GLY A 7 69.06 13.80 -30.84
CA GLY A 7 68.13 13.08 -30.00
C GLY A 7 66.80 12.84 -30.72
N MET A 8 66.48 11.60 -30.90
CA MET A 8 65.23 11.13 -31.52
C MET A 8 64.11 11.18 -30.50
N LEU A 9 63.21 12.16 -30.64
CA LEU A 9 61.97 12.27 -29.82
C LEU A 9 61.02 11.19 -30.28
N ARG A 10 60.83 10.15 -29.46
CA ARG A 10 59.80 9.14 -29.62
C ARG A 10 58.43 9.67 -29.23
N ALA A 11 57.62 10.03 -30.18
CA ALA A 11 56.21 10.33 -29.93
C ALA A 11 55.45 9.03 -29.63
N LEU A 12 54.97 8.89 -28.37
CA LEU A 12 54.02 7.84 -28.02
C LEU A 12 52.62 8.22 -28.55
N PRO A 13 51.95 7.36 -29.31
CA PRO A 13 50.54 7.60 -29.63
C PRO A 13 49.67 7.41 -28.41
N PHE A 14 48.99 8.47 -27.98
CA PHE A 14 47.96 8.43 -26.93
C PHE A 14 46.72 7.78 -27.53
N VAL A 15 46.52 6.52 -27.32
CA VAL A 15 45.29 5.81 -27.70
C VAL A 15 44.20 6.21 -26.72
N LEU A 16 43.33 7.09 -27.19
CA LEU A 16 42.11 7.50 -26.47
C LEU A 16 41.14 6.32 -26.50
N PHE A 17 41.05 5.56 -25.41
CA PHE A 17 40.01 4.57 -25.20
C PHE A 17 38.68 5.33 -24.95
N MET A 18 37.90 5.57 -26.00
CA MET A 18 36.51 5.91 -25.84
C MET A 18 35.75 4.68 -25.32
N GLY A 19 35.57 4.62 -23.99
CA GLY A 19 34.66 3.67 -23.39
C GLY A 19 33.24 3.96 -23.85
N VAL A 20 32.74 3.16 -24.79
CA VAL A 20 31.32 3.14 -25.11
C VAL A 20 30.61 2.60 -23.88
N ALA A 21 29.94 3.48 -23.12
CA ALA A 21 29.02 3.05 -22.07
C ALA A 21 27.92 2.22 -22.76
N ALA A 22 28.03 0.90 -22.67
CA ALA A 22 26.95 0.00 -23.06
C ALA A 22 25.80 0.27 -22.11
N VAL A 23 24.84 1.08 -22.53
CA VAL A 23 23.56 1.23 -21.85
C VAL A 23 22.89 -0.13 -22.00
N ALA A 24 22.84 -0.89 -20.92
CA ALA A 24 22.12 -2.15 -20.86
C ALA A 24 20.64 -1.84 -21.09
N GLN A 25 20.21 -1.90 -22.32
CA GLN A 25 18.80 -1.81 -22.67
C GLN A 25 18.15 -3.12 -22.21
N SER A 26 17.12 -2.99 -21.38
CA SER A 26 16.27 -4.13 -21.04
C SER A 26 15.76 -4.78 -22.32
N PRO A 27 15.81 -6.11 -22.46
CA PRO A 27 15.38 -6.76 -23.69
C PRO A 27 13.92 -6.44 -23.99
N THR A 28 13.66 -5.92 -25.19
CA THR A 28 12.30 -5.66 -25.66
C THR A 28 11.77 -6.95 -26.28
N TYR A 29 10.83 -7.58 -25.59
CA TYR A 29 10.29 -8.87 -26.03
C TYR A 29 9.27 -8.78 -27.18
N GLY A 30 8.89 -7.57 -27.60
CA GLY A 30 7.91 -7.37 -28.67
C GLY A 30 6.49 -7.82 -28.36
N VAL A 31 6.18 -8.02 -27.06
CA VAL A 31 4.87 -8.45 -26.59
C VAL A 31 4.16 -7.28 -25.87
N GLY A 32 2.87 -7.16 -26.12
CA GLY A 32 2.05 -6.08 -25.54
C GLY A 32 2.25 -4.74 -26.23
N ARG A 33 1.59 -3.73 -25.71
CA ARG A 33 1.67 -2.33 -26.11
C ARG A 33 1.75 -1.41 -24.89
N THR A 34 2.21 -0.22 -25.07
CA THR A 34 2.10 0.81 -24.03
C THR A 34 0.62 1.14 -23.82
N PRO A 35 0.12 1.09 -22.56
CA PRO A 35 -1.26 1.48 -22.27
C PRO A 35 -1.46 2.97 -22.53
N SER A 36 -2.69 3.36 -22.90
CA SER A 36 -3.06 4.76 -23.01
C SER A 36 -3.19 5.41 -21.63
N ALA A 37 -3.11 6.75 -21.58
CA ALA A 37 -3.33 7.50 -20.33
C ALA A 37 -4.72 7.26 -19.73
N GLU A 38 -5.72 6.96 -20.56
CA GLU A 38 -7.07 6.63 -20.11
C GLU A 38 -7.12 5.23 -19.46
N GLU A 39 -6.46 4.25 -20.07
CA GLU A 39 -6.34 2.92 -19.49
C GLU A 39 -5.59 2.95 -18.16
N ILE A 40 -4.51 3.75 -18.07
CA ILE A 40 -3.78 3.93 -16.81
C ILE A 40 -4.70 4.52 -15.74
N ARG A 41 -5.43 5.61 -16.04
CA ARG A 41 -6.34 6.25 -15.09
C ARG A 41 -7.44 5.30 -14.59
N ALA A 42 -7.94 4.39 -15.43
CA ALA A 42 -8.96 3.42 -15.03
C ALA A 42 -8.45 2.42 -13.96
N TRP A 43 -7.15 2.17 -13.92
CA TRP A 43 -6.52 1.25 -12.97
C TRP A 43 -5.79 1.95 -11.83
N ASP A 44 -5.49 3.24 -11.96
CA ASP A 44 -4.80 4.05 -10.95
C ASP A 44 -5.82 4.60 -9.94
N ILE A 45 -6.38 3.69 -9.16
CA ILE A 45 -7.42 3.96 -8.15
C ILE A 45 -6.92 3.72 -6.72
N SER A 46 -5.61 3.52 -6.54
CA SER A 46 -5.00 3.28 -5.23
C SER A 46 -4.96 4.56 -4.40
N ILE A 47 -5.24 4.43 -3.11
CA ILE A 47 -5.15 5.54 -2.17
C ILE A 47 -3.85 5.41 -1.38
N GLY A 48 -2.99 6.42 -1.49
CA GLY A 48 -1.74 6.49 -0.75
C GLY A 48 -1.90 6.87 0.73
N PRO A 49 -0.82 6.79 1.51
CA PRO A 49 -0.83 7.14 2.93
C PRO A 49 -1.28 8.56 3.24
N THR A 50 -0.97 9.50 2.35
CA THR A 50 -1.33 10.92 2.48
C THR A 50 -2.79 11.20 2.19
N GLY A 51 -3.49 10.27 1.51
CA GLY A 51 -4.87 10.42 1.08
C GLY A 51 -5.07 11.47 -0.02
N ALA A 52 -4.02 11.83 -0.77
CA ALA A 52 -4.12 12.82 -1.84
C ALA A 52 -5.10 12.38 -2.95
N GLU A 53 -5.26 11.07 -3.14
CA GLU A 53 -6.13 10.45 -4.13
C GLU A 53 -7.55 10.17 -3.60
N LEU A 54 -7.85 10.48 -2.33
CA LEU A 54 -9.17 10.25 -1.74
C LEU A 54 -10.23 11.07 -2.47
N PRO A 55 -11.32 10.44 -2.92
CA PRO A 55 -12.40 11.16 -3.58
C PRO A 55 -13.16 12.05 -2.58
N PRO A 56 -13.85 13.08 -3.04
CA PRO A 56 -14.80 13.83 -2.22
C PRO A 56 -15.86 12.88 -1.65
N GLY A 57 -16.20 13.09 -0.38
CA GLY A 57 -17.18 12.31 0.35
C GLY A 57 -16.94 12.37 1.85
N ARG A 58 -17.86 11.81 2.61
CA ARG A 58 -17.78 11.76 4.08
C ARG A 58 -18.73 10.72 4.65
N GLY A 59 -18.43 10.24 5.87
CA GLY A 59 -19.30 9.34 6.60
C GLY A 59 -18.96 9.29 8.08
N THR A 60 -19.89 8.78 8.89
CA THR A 60 -19.74 8.57 10.33
C THR A 60 -19.77 7.08 10.66
N ALA A 61 -19.28 6.69 11.84
CA ALA A 61 -19.41 5.32 12.28
C ALA A 61 -20.87 4.90 12.49
N LYS A 62 -21.73 5.83 12.86
CA LYS A 62 -23.17 5.60 13.01
C LYS A 62 -23.83 5.23 11.68
N ASP A 63 -23.51 5.95 10.61
CA ASP A 63 -23.99 5.62 9.26
C ASP A 63 -23.41 4.29 8.81
N GLY A 64 -22.12 4.04 9.06
CA GLY A 64 -21.42 2.82 8.73
C GLY A 64 -22.02 1.58 9.42
N ALA A 65 -22.51 1.71 10.64
CA ALA A 65 -23.18 0.60 11.34
C ALA A 65 -24.44 0.12 10.61
N GLN A 66 -25.20 1.05 10.03
CA GLN A 66 -26.38 0.71 9.22
C GLN A 66 -25.97 0.09 7.89
N LEU A 67 -24.98 0.69 7.21
CA LEU A 67 -24.45 0.21 5.93
C LEU A 67 -23.81 -1.17 6.07
N TYR A 68 -23.18 -1.49 7.17
CA TYR A 68 -22.58 -2.79 7.45
C TYR A 68 -23.59 -3.94 7.31
N VAL A 69 -24.83 -3.71 7.75
CA VAL A 69 -25.92 -4.67 7.58
C VAL A 69 -26.53 -4.59 6.16
N GLN A 70 -26.85 -3.38 5.71
CA GLN A 70 -27.54 -3.15 4.43
C GLN A 70 -26.74 -3.61 3.21
N LYS A 71 -25.41 -3.42 3.23
CA LYS A 71 -24.52 -3.83 2.14
C LYS A 71 -24.06 -5.28 2.23
N GLY A 72 -24.53 -6.02 3.26
CA GLY A 72 -24.33 -7.45 3.41
C GLY A 72 -22.98 -7.85 4.05
N CYS A 73 -22.21 -6.90 4.60
CA CYS A 73 -20.94 -7.18 5.27
C CYS A 73 -21.10 -8.19 6.41
N ALA A 74 -22.21 -8.06 7.17
CA ALA A 74 -22.54 -8.97 8.27
C ALA A 74 -22.74 -10.43 7.85
N GLY A 75 -23.08 -10.69 6.59
CA GLY A 75 -23.25 -12.05 6.06
C GLY A 75 -21.95 -12.85 6.02
N CYS A 76 -20.83 -12.17 5.73
CA CYS A 76 -19.51 -12.80 5.66
C CYS A 76 -18.68 -12.58 6.92
N HIS A 77 -18.73 -11.39 7.53
CA HIS A 77 -17.91 -11.04 8.69
C HIS A 77 -18.61 -11.24 10.05
N GLY A 78 -19.89 -11.67 10.03
CA GLY A 78 -20.72 -11.81 11.23
C GLY A 78 -21.37 -10.50 11.68
N LYS A 79 -22.41 -10.59 12.48
CA LYS A 79 -23.15 -9.41 12.98
C LYS A 79 -22.30 -8.50 13.86
N THR A 80 -21.38 -9.10 14.62
CA THR A 80 -20.45 -8.36 15.48
C THR A 80 -19.10 -8.10 14.82
N GLY A 81 -18.87 -8.60 13.59
CA GLY A 81 -17.60 -8.47 12.88
C GLY A 81 -16.53 -9.48 13.30
N THR A 82 -16.91 -10.52 14.04
CA THR A 82 -15.96 -11.48 14.66
C THR A 82 -16.27 -12.95 14.35
N GLU A 83 -17.52 -13.30 14.00
CA GLU A 83 -18.01 -14.69 13.99
C GLU A 83 -18.42 -15.20 12.61
N GLY A 84 -18.06 -14.50 11.55
CA GLY A 84 -18.39 -14.92 10.18
C GLY A 84 -17.36 -15.88 9.56
N PRO A 85 -17.66 -16.43 8.37
CA PRO A 85 -16.71 -17.27 7.63
C PRO A 85 -15.52 -16.48 7.08
N ALA A 86 -15.64 -15.15 6.93
CA ALA A 86 -14.55 -14.28 6.51
C ALA A 86 -13.69 -13.86 7.72
N PRO A 87 -12.46 -13.36 7.48
CA PRO A 87 -11.59 -12.89 8.55
C PRO A 87 -12.28 -11.84 9.45
N PRO A 88 -12.03 -11.86 10.78
CA PRO A 88 -12.61 -10.90 11.69
C PRO A 88 -12.17 -9.46 11.34
N LEU A 89 -13.09 -8.52 11.50
CA LEU A 89 -12.86 -7.07 11.29
C LEU A 89 -12.72 -6.31 12.60
N ILE A 90 -13.14 -6.92 13.72
CA ILE A 90 -13.16 -6.30 15.04
C ILE A 90 -12.41 -7.21 16.01
N GLY A 91 -11.56 -6.60 16.86
CA GLY A 91 -10.80 -7.33 17.87
C GLY A 91 -9.89 -6.40 18.66
N LYS A 92 -9.18 -6.99 19.61
CA LYS A 92 -8.17 -6.26 20.39
C LYS A 92 -6.80 -6.53 19.80
N ALA A 93 -6.05 -5.48 19.46
CA ALA A 93 -4.63 -5.58 19.18
C ALA A 93 -3.85 -5.21 20.43
N ASP A 94 -2.91 -6.05 20.82
CA ASP A 94 -1.82 -5.61 21.68
C ASP A 94 -0.72 -5.01 20.80
N PRO A 95 -0.46 -3.70 20.87
CA PRO A 95 0.57 -3.06 20.07
C PRO A 95 1.99 -3.58 20.39
N LYS A 96 2.17 -4.30 21.50
CA LYS A 96 3.44 -4.91 21.90
C LYS A 96 3.65 -6.30 21.31
N THR A 97 2.62 -6.92 20.76
CA THR A 97 2.73 -8.22 20.12
C THR A 97 3.47 -8.11 18.80
N ASP A 98 4.25 -9.14 18.45
CA ASP A 98 4.90 -9.24 17.15
C ASP A 98 3.90 -8.94 16.02
N PRO A 99 4.26 -8.05 15.06
CA PRO A 99 3.38 -7.69 13.93
C PRO A 99 2.82 -8.91 13.17
N TRP A 100 3.55 -10.02 13.15
CA TRP A 100 3.14 -11.27 12.51
C TRP A 100 2.15 -12.09 13.32
N GLU A 101 2.09 -11.85 14.64
CA GLU A 101 1.20 -12.57 15.58
C GLU A 101 -0.08 -11.81 15.90
N ARG A 102 -0.17 -10.52 15.57
CA ARG A 102 -1.31 -9.63 15.90
C ARG A 102 -2.63 -10.01 15.24
N GLY A 103 -2.68 -11.10 14.50
CA GLY A 103 -3.85 -11.49 13.75
C GLY A 103 -4.07 -10.64 12.48
N ARG A 104 -5.16 -10.93 11.75
CA ARG A 104 -5.43 -10.32 10.44
C ARG A 104 -6.52 -9.24 10.50
N ILE A 105 -6.67 -8.55 11.61
CA ILE A 105 -7.67 -7.49 11.76
C ILE A 105 -7.15 -6.21 11.10
N LEU A 106 -7.56 -5.99 9.86
CA LEU A 106 -7.08 -4.88 9.03
C LEU A 106 -7.19 -3.50 9.70
N PRO A 107 -8.31 -3.11 10.34
CA PRO A 107 -8.45 -1.80 10.97
C PRO A 107 -7.46 -1.50 12.09
N ILE A 108 -6.82 -2.53 12.64
CA ILE A 108 -5.82 -2.37 13.71
C ILE A 108 -4.41 -2.49 13.15
N ARG A 109 -4.23 -3.38 12.16
CA ARG A 109 -2.92 -3.72 11.59
C ARG A 109 -2.47 -2.78 10.49
N ALA A 110 -3.40 -2.10 9.84
CA ALA A 110 -3.07 -1.15 8.78
C ALA A 110 -2.23 0.00 9.35
N PRO A 111 -1.12 0.39 8.70
CA PRO A 111 -0.31 1.52 9.15
C PRO A 111 -1.02 2.86 8.98
N PHE A 112 -1.97 2.93 8.06
CA PHE A 112 -2.72 4.15 7.74
C PHE A 112 -4.22 3.85 7.64
N ALA A 113 -5.05 4.77 8.10
CA ALA A 113 -6.50 4.63 7.98
C ALA A 113 -6.97 4.65 6.51
N THR A 114 -6.23 5.35 5.65
CA THR A 114 -6.44 5.35 4.20
C THR A 114 -6.32 3.96 3.58
N THR A 115 -5.47 3.08 4.15
CA THR A 115 -5.36 1.68 3.72
C THR A 115 -6.65 0.90 3.97
N VAL A 116 -7.35 1.19 5.07
CA VAL A 116 -8.64 0.55 5.37
C VAL A 116 -9.69 1.00 4.36
N TRP A 117 -9.74 2.30 4.08
CA TRP A 117 -10.63 2.89 3.07
C TRP A 117 -10.39 2.28 1.69
N ASP A 118 -9.13 2.25 1.27
CA ASP A 118 -8.70 1.73 -0.03
C ASP A 118 -9.06 0.24 -0.21
N PHE A 119 -8.85 -0.56 0.84
CA PHE A 119 -9.20 -1.98 0.80
C PHE A 119 -10.72 -2.19 0.66
N ILE A 120 -11.54 -1.42 1.40
CA ILE A 120 -13.00 -1.51 1.28
C ILE A 120 -13.43 -1.10 -0.13
N ASN A 121 -12.92 0.01 -0.64
CA ASN A 121 -13.28 0.54 -1.96
C ASN A 121 -12.97 -0.45 -3.09
N ARG A 122 -11.78 -1.04 -3.07
CA ARG A 122 -11.29 -1.91 -4.16
C ARG A 122 -11.60 -3.39 -3.98
N GLY A 123 -11.84 -3.85 -2.76
CA GLY A 123 -11.95 -5.28 -2.47
C GLY A 123 -13.29 -5.71 -1.86
N MET A 124 -14.20 -4.77 -1.52
CA MET A 124 -15.45 -5.08 -0.84
C MET A 124 -16.66 -4.39 -1.51
N PRO A 125 -17.86 -4.99 -1.45
CA PRO A 125 -18.16 -6.38 -1.04
C PRO A 125 -17.59 -7.39 -2.04
N LEU A 126 -17.05 -8.50 -1.55
CA LEU A 126 -16.44 -9.54 -2.40
C LEU A 126 -17.44 -10.02 -3.49
N GLY A 127 -16.98 -9.99 -4.75
CA GLY A 127 -17.81 -10.29 -5.92
C GLY A 127 -18.74 -9.15 -6.37
N ARG A 128 -18.64 -7.98 -5.73
CA ARG A 128 -19.33 -6.73 -6.10
C ARG A 128 -18.45 -5.52 -5.80
N GLU A 129 -17.16 -5.65 -6.05
CA GLU A 129 -16.16 -4.61 -5.85
C GLU A 129 -16.50 -3.34 -6.63
N GLY A 130 -16.21 -2.17 -6.08
CA GLY A 130 -16.45 -0.88 -6.73
C GLY A 130 -17.94 -0.45 -6.79
N THR A 131 -18.86 -1.15 -6.10
CA THR A 131 -20.29 -0.78 -6.06
C THR A 131 -20.66 0.18 -4.92
N LEU A 132 -19.75 0.42 -3.98
CA LEU A 132 -19.94 1.36 -2.91
C LEU A 132 -19.62 2.78 -3.37
N THR A 133 -20.42 3.75 -2.94
CA THR A 133 -20.10 5.17 -3.12
C THR A 133 -18.99 5.60 -2.16
N ALA A 134 -18.33 6.73 -2.45
CA ALA A 134 -17.29 7.27 -1.56
C ALA A 134 -17.80 7.49 -0.13
N ASP A 135 -19.00 8.06 0.03
CA ASP A 135 -19.62 8.26 1.34
C ASP A 135 -19.82 6.94 2.10
N GLU A 136 -20.30 5.91 1.41
CA GLU A 136 -20.49 4.58 2.00
C GLU A 136 -19.14 3.97 2.45
N VAL A 137 -18.08 4.16 1.68
CA VAL A 137 -16.75 3.68 2.05
C VAL A 137 -16.20 4.45 3.24
N TYR A 138 -16.37 5.79 3.30
CA TYR A 138 -16.00 6.59 4.47
C TYR A 138 -16.75 6.15 5.72
N ALA A 139 -18.06 5.96 5.62
CA ALA A 139 -18.90 5.53 6.74
C ALA A 139 -18.50 4.13 7.25
N LEU A 140 -18.32 3.16 6.36
CA LEU A 140 -17.86 1.81 6.72
C LEU A 140 -16.45 1.84 7.33
N THR A 141 -15.55 2.66 6.80
CA THR A 141 -14.22 2.87 7.37
C THR A 141 -14.32 3.45 8.78
N ALA A 142 -15.10 4.52 8.97
CA ALA A 142 -15.35 5.12 10.28
C ALA A 142 -15.91 4.09 11.27
N PHE A 143 -16.89 3.28 10.86
CA PHE A 143 -17.46 2.21 11.66
C PHE A 143 -16.42 1.21 12.15
N LEU A 144 -15.56 0.73 11.25
CA LEU A 144 -14.52 -0.23 11.63
C LEU A 144 -13.46 0.40 12.53
N LEU A 145 -13.08 1.65 12.30
CA LEU A 145 -12.15 2.37 13.17
C LEU A 145 -12.75 2.59 14.57
N TYR A 146 -14.02 2.97 14.66
CA TYR A 146 -14.75 3.14 15.92
C TYR A 146 -14.88 1.83 16.70
N LYS A 147 -15.30 0.75 16.04
CA LYS A 147 -15.48 -0.57 16.66
C LYS A 147 -14.18 -1.19 17.17
N ASN A 148 -13.04 -0.71 16.69
CA ASN A 148 -11.70 -1.11 17.12
C ASN A 148 -11.03 -0.05 18.03
N ASP A 149 -11.77 0.89 18.58
CA ASP A 149 -11.29 1.93 19.51
C ASP A 149 -10.22 2.87 18.91
N VAL A 150 -10.07 2.92 17.60
CA VAL A 150 -9.14 3.81 16.90
C VAL A 150 -9.64 5.25 16.93
N ILE A 151 -10.91 5.48 16.65
CA ILE A 151 -11.60 6.74 16.87
C ILE A 151 -12.59 6.60 18.03
N LYS A 152 -12.94 7.71 18.70
CA LYS A 152 -13.63 7.66 19.99
C LYS A 152 -15.10 8.05 19.93
N SER A 153 -15.54 8.70 18.86
CA SER A 153 -16.93 9.09 18.68
C SER A 153 -17.55 8.43 17.47
N GLU A 154 -18.77 7.92 17.62
CA GLU A 154 -19.54 7.38 16.50
C GLU A 154 -20.04 8.45 15.52
N ASP A 155 -20.11 9.70 15.98
CA ASP A 155 -20.50 10.85 15.18
C ASP A 155 -19.31 11.58 14.54
N GLU A 156 -18.07 11.10 14.76
CA GLU A 156 -16.87 11.67 14.16
C GLU A 156 -16.91 11.49 12.64
N VAL A 157 -16.79 12.61 11.92
CA VAL A 157 -16.87 12.61 10.46
C VAL A 157 -15.51 12.24 9.87
N MET A 158 -15.49 11.16 9.10
CA MET A 158 -14.34 10.78 8.26
C MET A 158 -14.57 11.30 6.84
N ASP A 159 -13.58 11.99 6.32
CA ASP A 159 -13.53 12.56 4.97
C ASP A 159 -12.07 12.57 4.45
N ALA A 160 -11.83 13.15 3.27
CA ALA A 160 -10.51 13.22 2.67
C ALA A 160 -9.50 14.03 3.51
N GLN A 161 -9.93 14.92 4.40
CA GLN A 161 -9.07 15.75 5.24
C GLN A 161 -8.82 15.14 6.63
N SER A 162 -9.80 14.43 7.19
CA SER A 162 -9.75 13.86 8.54
C SER A 162 -9.13 12.45 8.54
N LEU A 163 -9.49 11.60 7.57
CA LEU A 163 -9.06 10.21 7.51
C LEU A 163 -7.53 10.03 7.52
N PRO A 164 -6.73 10.78 6.74
CA PRO A 164 -5.27 10.63 6.76
C PRO A 164 -4.61 11.01 8.09
N LYS A 165 -5.31 11.76 8.94
CA LYS A 165 -4.80 12.22 10.24
C LYS A 165 -5.08 11.24 11.39
N VAL A 166 -5.86 10.19 11.13
CA VAL A 166 -6.17 9.16 12.13
C VAL A 166 -4.88 8.44 12.52
N LYS A 167 -4.58 8.43 13.81
CA LYS A 167 -3.44 7.69 14.36
C LYS A 167 -3.81 6.23 14.55
N MET A 168 -3.21 5.38 13.72
CA MET A 168 -3.46 3.94 13.78
C MET A 168 -2.74 3.30 14.98
N PRO A 169 -3.29 2.22 15.57
CA PRO A 169 -2.71 1.56 16.74
C PRO A 169 -1.29 1.05 16.52
N ILE A 170 -0.97 0.62 15.30
CA ILE A 170 0.38 0.17 14.95
C ILE A 170 1.39 1.34 14.94
N GLY A 171 0.92 2.57 14.67
CA GLY A 171 1.78 3.76 14.62
C GLY A 171 2.99 3.54 13.73
N ASP A 172 4.16 3.95 14.23
CA ASP A 172 5.44 3.77 13.53
C ASP A 172 6.10 2.41 13.81
N ASN A 173 5.40 1.50 14.51
CA ASN A 173 5.90 0.18 14.93
C ASN A 173 5.68 -0.92 13.86
N PHE A 174 5.57 -0.57 12.61
CA PHE A 174 5.61 -1.57 11.54
C PHE A 174 7.05 -1.95 11.27
N ALA A 175 7.31 -3.25 11.18
CA ALA A 175 8.64 -3.76 10.90
C ALA A 175 9.13 -3.24 9.55
N SER A 176 10.34 -2.71 9.51
CA SER A 176 11.04 -2.45 8.26
C SER A 176 11.11 -3.74 7.44
N LEU A 177 11.01 -3.62 6.10
CA LEU A 177 11.28 -4.76 5.24
C LEU A 177 12.68 -5.30 5.57
N PRO A 178 12.82 -6.63 5.78
CA PRO A 178 14.13 -7.20 6.02
C PRO A 178 15.03 -6.89 4.82
N GLU A 179 16.23 -6.42 5.13
CA GLU A 179 17.23 -6.13 4.10
C GLU A 179 17.50 -7.41 3.29
N TRP A 180 17.25 -7.37 1.97
CA TRP A 180 17.51 -8.52 1.12
C TRP A 180 19.02 -8.79 1.06
N LYS A 181 19.41 -9.98 1.50
CA LYS A 181 20.81 -10.47 1.40
C LYS A 181 20.83 -11.69 0.51
N PRO A 182 21.76 -11.78 -0.45
CA PRO A 182 21.94 -12.99 -1.22
C PRO A 182 22.14 -14.20 -0.28
N ARG A 183 21.43 -15.31 -0.52
CA ARG A 183 21.45 -16.54 0.30
C ARG A 183 20.83 -16.44 1.70
N THR A 184 20.10 -15.39 2.03
CA THR A 184 19.29 -15.39 3.25
C THR A 184 18.26 -16.52 3.17
N ARG A 185 18.18 -17.36 4.20
CA ARG A 185 17.16 -18.41 4.25
C ARG A 185 15.77 -17.76 4.21
N ARG A 186 14.89 -18.31 3.36
CA ARG A 186 13.49 -17.86 3.32
C ARG A 186 12.86 -18.01 4.70
N LEU A 187 12.07 -17.04 5.08
CA LEU A 187 11.31 -17.11 6.34
C LEU A 187 10.39 -18.34 6.27
N ARG A 188 10.35 -19.12 7.36
CA ARG A 188 9.52 -20.30 7.48
C ARG A 188 8.05 -19.91 7.27
N GLY A 189 7.38 -20.52 6.30
CA GLY A 189 5.99 -20.21 5.97
C GLY A 189 5.78 -19.23 4.80
N TYR A 190 6.83 -18.74 4.17
CA TYR A 190 6.71 -17.99 2.92
C TYR A 190 6.55 -18.95 1.74
N PRO A 191 5.50 -18.82 0.90
CA PRO A 191 5.17 -19.79 -0.13
C PRO A 191 6.11 -19.78 -1.35
N TYR A 192 7.06 -18.83 -1.45
CA TYR A 192 7.97 -18.71 -2.62
C TYR A 192 9.44 -18.72 -2.24
#